data_6538f3b8097dd2bb15381e9dd5821d2a
#
_entry.id   6538f3b8097dd2bb15381e9dd5821d2a
#
_cell.length_a   1.000
_cell.length_b   1.000
_cell.length_c   1.000
_cell.angle_alpha   90.00
_cell.angle_beta   90.00
_cell.angle_gamma   90.00
#
_symmetry.space_group_name_H-M   'P 1'
#
loop_
_entity.id
_entity.type
_entity.pdbx_description
1 polymer ?
#
loop_
_entity_poly.entity_id
_entity_poly.type
_entity_poly.pdbx_seq_one_letter_code
_entity_poly.pdbx_strand_id
1 'polypeptide(L)'
;MKKLVCALLVASFVICGAMAASAEWKFERKVSIVCPWGVGGGADSTLRPMANLLKNILGQEVEVVNVTGGNGVTAIEYVYKQPADGYTFMLGTQSLFMQDIQGTTSMNFKDEFIPVARLVHAVNVITASKKAMDKKGYKTFSEMRDFVKDHPFEVSVGMLTSTGLDGASLKQALEGLDILDVSYPSGSEMNSALVGGHVDLMVTGTDEIAGLIEAGDIVPLLTLAEKRMNRYPNVECSVELGINSVLGPARGIFAKKGTPQEAIDALAAAVEQAAKDPSWQEFLVQGCYDERPGFAGPAEYAKACEEDYKLLSEYLKAEGVMKKDYYAK
;
A
#
# COMPACT_ATOMS: atom_id res chain seq x y z
N MET A 1 18.65 -69.73 1.05
CA MET A 1 19.38 -68.54 1.57
C MET A 1 19.78 -67.52 0.50
N LYS A 2 19.94 -67.87 -0.79
CA LYS A 2 20.29 -66.87 -1.84
C LYS A 2 19.16 -65.98 -2.33
N LYS A 3 17.90 -66.30 -2.06
CA LYS A 3 16.73 -65.47 -2.43
C LYS A 3 16.34 -64.40 -1.39
N LEU A 4 16.85 -64.44 -0.17
CA LEU A 4 16.57 -63.48 0.89
C LEU A 4 17.56 -62.31 0.86
N VAL A 5 18.75 -62.47 0.29
CA VAL A 5 19.78 -61.40 0.21
C VAL A 5 19.50 -60.39 -0.91
N CYS A 6 18.82 -60.82 -1.99
CA CYS A 6 18.47 -59.93 -3.08
C CYS A 6 17.27 -58.99 -2.73
N ALA A 7 16.38 -59.38 -1.81
CA ALA A 7 15.25 -58.53 -1.39
C ALA A 7 15.67 -57.37 -0.46
N LEU A 8 16.75 -57.54 0.30
CA LEU A 8 17.29 -56.52 1.21
C LEU A 8 18.13 -55.45 0.49
N LEU A 9 18.72 -55.78 -0.67
CA LEU A 9 19.49 -54.79 -1.45
C LEU A 9 18.60 -53.88 -2.34
N VAL A 10 17.39 -54.31 -2.68
CA VAL A 10 16.43 -53.48 -3.43
C VAL A 10 15.66 -52.51 -2.50
N ALA A 11 15.45 -52.88 -1.25
CA ALA A 11 14.79 -52.01 -0.26
C ALA A 11 15.69 -50.85 0.22
N SER A 12 17.03 -50.98 0.12
CA SER A 12 17.97 -49.91 0.51
C SER A 12 18.13 -48.82 -0.55
N PHE A 13 17.67 -49.05 -1.79
CA PHE A 13 17.81 -48.08 -2.89
C PHE A 13 16.59 -47.18 -3.09
N VAL A 14 15.47 -47.43 -2.39
CA VAL A 14 14.22 -46.67 -2.53
C VAL A 14 14.06 -45.61 -1.47
N ILE A 15 14.88 -45.57 -0.41
CA ILE A 15 14.81 -44.58 0.67
C ILE A 15 15.82 -43.41 0.49
N CYS A 16 16.65 -43.45 -0.56
CA CYS A 16 17.51 -42.31 -0.93
C CYS A 16 16.80 -41.40 -1.97
N GLY A 17 15.49 -41.35 -1.93
CA GLY A 17 14.61 -40.50 -2.71
C GLY A 17 14.51 -39.09 -2.11
N ALA A 18 15.40 -38.21 -2.56
CA ALA A 18 15.16 -36.80 -2.71
C ALA A 18 14.69 -36.04 -1.46
N MET A 19 15.52 -35.87 -0.47
CA MET A 19 15.71 -34.54 0.08
C MET A 19 16.55 -33.80 -0.98
N ALA A 20 15.89 -33.30 -2.03
CA ALA A 20 16.43 -32.20 -2.78
C ALA A 20 16.45 -31.05 -1.77
N ALA A 21 17.61 -30.80 -1.15
CA ALA A 21 17.87 -29.55 -0.49
C ALA A 21 17.59 -28.51 -1.57
N SER A 22 16.47 -27.79 -1.47
CA SER A 22 16.21 -26.61 -2.27
C SER A 22 17.45 -25.75 -2.10
N ALA A 23 18.22 -25.57 -3.17
CA ALA A 23 19.39 -24.72 -3.10
C ALA A 23 18.88 -23.33 -2.69
N GLU A 24 19.36 -22.83 -1.55
CA GLU A 24 19.00 -21.52 -1.04
C GLU A 24 19.29 -20.50 -2.14
N TRP A 25 18.24 -19.77 -2.59
CA TRP A 25 18.41 -18.73 -3.61
C TRP A 25 19.34 -17.65 -3.09
N LYS A 26 20.37 -17.33 -3.87
CA LYS A 26 21.27 -16.20 -3.61
C LYS A 26 21.15 -15.19 -4.73
N PHE A 27 20.89 -13.95 -4.37
CA PHE A 27 20.94 -12.87 -5.33
C PHE A 27 22.40 -12.61 -5.70
N GLU A 28 22.73 -12.70 -6.98
CA GLU A 28 24.10 -12.58 -7.49
C GLU A 28 24.35 -11.20 -8.15
N ARG A 29 23.31 -10.41 -8.33
CA ARG A 29 23.37 -9.07 -8.94
C ARG A 29 22.30 -8.18 -8.32
N LYS A 30 22.33 -6.89 -8.71
CA LYS A 30 21.41 -5.85 -8.26
C LYS A 30 19.94 -6.30 -8.38
N VAL A 31 19.17 -6.08 -7.33
CA VAL A 31 17.72 -6.24 -7.27
C VAL A 31 17.08 -4.87 -7.46
N SER A 32 16.07 -4.77 -8.31
CA SER A 32 15.29 -3.54 -8.53
C SER A 32 13.89 -3.70 -7.96
N ILE A 33 13.45 -2.72 -7.15
CA ILE A 33 12.06 -2.65 -6.68
C ILE A 33 11.43 -1.39 -7.27
N VAL A 34 10.44 -1.59 -8.13
CA VAL A 34 9.74 -0.49 -8.82
C VAL A 34 8.73 0.14 -7.87
N CYS A 35 8.83 1.46 -7.71
CA CYS A 35 7.88 2.29 -6.98
C CYS A 35 6.94 2.99 -7.97
N PRO A 36 5.61 2.76 -7.92
CA PRO A 36 4.66 3.32 -8.90
C PRO A 36 4.41 4.83 -8.80
N TRP A 37 4.92 5.47 -7.75
CA TRP A 37 4.65 6.88 -7.45
C TRP A 37 5.94 7.69 -7.33
N GLY A 38 5.76 9.02 -7.24
CA GLY A 38 6.86 9.98 -7.21
C GLY A 38 7.73 9.88 -5.96
N VAL A 39 8.94 10.39 -6.10
CA VAL A 39 9.93 10.49 -5.03
C VAL A 39 9.37 11.34 -3.88
N GLY A 40 9.57 10.88 -2.63
CA GLY A 40 9.15 11.58 -1.42
C GLY A 40 7.68 11.40 -1.03
N GLY A 41 6.86 10.68 -1.83
CA GLY A 41 5.54 10.23 -1.41
C GLY A 41 5.64 9.00 -0.49
N GLY A 42 4.53 8.63 0.18
CA GLY A 42 4.53 7.57 1.19
C GLY A 42 5.04 6.21 0.71
N ALA A 43 4.78 5.86 -0.55
CA ALA A 43 5.31 4.63 -1.15
C ALA A 43 6.84 4.65 -1.26
N ASP A 44 7.41 5.73 -1.76
CA ASP A 44 8.85 5.93 -1.91
C ASP A 44 9.54 6.01 -0.55
N SER A 45 8.97 6.79 0.37
CA SER A 45 9.46 6.97 1.74
C SER A 45 9.43 5.68 2.56
N THR A 46 8.48 4.77 2.29
CA THR A 46 8.45 3.43 2.88
C THR A 46 9.50 2.51 2.27
N LEU A 47 9.65 2.55 0.94
CA LEU A 47 10.46 1.57 0.23
C LEU A 47 11.97 1.81 0.40
N ARG A 48 12.43 3.07 0.48
CA ARG A 48 13.88 3.38 0.59
C ARG A 48 14.53 2.87 1.87
N PRO A 49 13.96 3.07 3.07
CA PRO A 49 14.50 2.47 4.28
C PRO A 49 14.53 0.94 4.22
N MET A 50 13.47 0.31 3.70
CA MET A 50 13.42 -1.14 3.50
C MET A 50 14.50 -1.61 2.52
N ALA A 51 14.69 -0.94 1.39
CA ALA A 51 15.71 -1.28 0.40
C ALA A 51 17.14 -1.21 0.99
N ASN A 52 17.41 -0.23 1.86
CA ASN A 52 18.69 -0.12 2.56
C ASN A 52 18.94 -1.32 3.51
N LEU A 53 17.92 -1.77 4.23
CA LEU A 53 18.03 -2.96 5.08
C LEU A 53 18.19 -4.22 4.23
N LEU A 54 17.41 -4.37 3.18
CA LEU A 54 17.51 -5.52 2.25
C LEU A 54 18.89 -5.59 1.59
N LYS A 55 19.49 -4.46 1.21
CA LYS A 55 20.86 -4.41 0.68
C LYS A 55 21.86 -5.07 1.64
N ASN A 56 21.78 -4.76 2.94
CA ASN A 56 22.66 -5.33 3.93
C ASN A 56 22.40 -6.83 4.14
N ILE A 57 21.14 -7.26 4.15
CA ILE A 57 20.74 -8.64 4.38
C ILE A 57 21.07 -9.52 3.18
N LEU A 58 20.77 -9.06 1.97
CA LEU A 58 21.01 -9.82 0.74
C LEU A 58 22.46 -9.76 0.26
N GLY A 59 23.27 -8.82 0.78
CA GLY A 59 24.65 -8.60 0.31
C GLY A 59 24.73 -8.12 -1.14
N GLN A 60 23.65 -7.55 -1.67
CA GLN A 60 23.53 -7.06 -3.04
C GLN A 60 22.89 -5.67 -3.05
N GLU A 61 23.16 -4.89 -4.09
CA GLU A 61 22.50 -3.59 -4.27
C GLU A 61 20.99 -3.79 -4.46
N VAL A 62 20.18 -3.04 -3.70
CA VAL A 62 18.73 -2.98 -3.85
C VAL A 62 18.35 -1.56 -4.25
N GLU A 63 17.92 -1.41 -5.49
CA GLU A 63 17.60 -0.12 -6.09
C GLU A 63 16.08 0.13 -6.08
N VAL A 64 15.69 1.34 -5.69
CA VAL A 64 14.30 1.82 -5.84
C VAL A 64 14.19 2.61 -7.13
N VAL A 65 13.33 2.15 -8.05
CA VAL A 65 13.11 2.77 -9.37
C VAL A 65 11.70 3.37 -9.41
N ASN A 66 11.60 4.70 -9.43
CA ASN A 66 10.29 5.35 -9.54
C ASN A 66 9.82 5.37 -11.01
N VAL A 67 8.65 4.72 -11.27
CA VAL A 67 7.99 4.70 -12.58
C VAL A 67 6.58 5.21 -12.40
N THR A 68 6.37 6.49 -12.66
CA THR A 68 5.12 7.20 -12.41
C THR A 68 4.19 7.23 -13.61
N GLY A 69 2.89 7.41 -13.37
CA GLY A 69 1.86 7.62 -14.40
C GLY A 69 0.63 6.74 -14.22
N GLY A 70 -0.54 7.30 -14.53
CA GLY A 70 -1.82 6.61 -14.49
C GLY A 70 -2.15 6.00 -13.13
N ASN A 71 -1.76 6.64 -12.03
CA ASN A 71 -1.90 6.11 -10.67
C ASN A 71 -1.33 4.68 -10.52
N GLY A 72 -0.14 4.44 -11.09
CA GLY A 72 0.60 3.18 -11.02
C GLY A 72 0.45 2.26 -12.24
N VAL A 73 -0.46 2.55 -13.18
CA VAL A 73 -0.63 1.75 -14.42
C VAL A 73 0.67 1.64 -15.22
N THR A 74 1.40 2.76 -15.38
CA THR A 74 2.68 2.77 -16.10
C THR A 74 3.71 1.83 -15.45
N ALA A 75 3.75 1.77 -14.12
CA ALA A 75 4.64 0.87 -13.40
C ALA A 75 4.25 -0.61 -13.58
N ILE A 76 2.95 -0.93 -13.53
CA ILE A 76 2.45 -2.28 -13.82
C ILE A 76 2.94 -2.73 -15.20
N GLU A 77 2.73 -1.90 -16.23
CA GLU A 77 3.16 -2.21 -17.61
C GLU A 77 4.67 -2.31 -17.75
N TYR A 78 5.41 -1.46 -17.03
CA TYR A 78 6.87 -1.51 -17.02
C TYR A 78 7.38 -2.83 -16.45
N VAL A 79 6.90 -3.24 -15.25
CA VAL A 79 7.34 -4.49 -14.60
C VAL A 79 6.87 -5.71 -15.38
N TYR A 80 5.69 -5.66 -15.98
CA TYR A 80 5.20 -6.76 -16.81
C TYR A 80 6.13 -7.08 -17.99
N LYS A 81 6.79 -6.06 -18.56
CA LYS A 81 7.76 -6.22 -19.66
C LYS A 81 9.14 -6.70 -19.20
N GLN A 82 9.44 -6.65 -17.88
CA GLN A 82 10.73 -7.14 -17.37
C GLN A 82 10.78 -8.68 -17.37
N PRO A 83 11.98 -9.28 -17.39
CA PRO A 83 12.12 -10.73 -17.17
C PRO A 83 11.56 -11.13 -15.80
N ALA A 84 10.95 -12.33 -15.73
CA ALA A 84 10.51 -12.94 -14.48
C ALA A 84 11.65 -13.79 -13.88
N ASP A 85 12.82 -13.20 -13.67
CA ASP A 85 14.06 -13.87 -13.31
C ASP A 85 14.48 -13.69 -11.84
N GLY A 86 13.59 -13.10 -11.02
CA GLY A 86 13.81 -12.88 -9.60
C GLY A 86 14.58 -11.62 -9.25
N TYR A 87 14.83 -10.69 -10.20
CA TYR A 87 15.60 -9.48 -9.93
C TYR A 87 14.82 -8.17 -10.11
N THR A 88 13.56 -8.27 -10.56
CA THR A 88 12.67 -7.11 -10.63
C THR A 88 11.39 -7.40 -9.86
N PHE A 89 11.12 -6.60 -8.85
CA PHE A 89 9.93 -6.62 -8.02
C PHE A 89 9.20 -5.28 -8.10
N MET A 90 8.03 -5.20 -7.51
CA MET A 90 7.22 -3.98 -7.54
C MET A 90 6.60 -3.74 -6.16
N LEU A 91 6.61 -2.49 -5.70
CA LEU A 91 5.75 -2.09 -4.59
C LEU A 91 4.32 -1.92 -5.11
N GLY A 92 3.35 -2.43 -4.36
CA GLY A 92 1.94 -2.27 -4.68
C GLY A 92 1.10 -1.88 -3.47
N THR A 93 -0.07 -1.31 -3.77
CA THR A 93 -1.12 -0.98 -2.80
C THR A 93 -2.48 -1.29 -3.38
N GLN A 94 -3.54 -1.14 -2.60
CA GLN A 94 -4.94 -1.28 -3.05
C GLN A 94 -5.28 -0.36 -4.24
N SER A 95 -4.56 0.75 -4.42
CA SER A 95 -4.75 1.60 -5.61
C SER A 95 -4.50 0.85 -6.91
N LEU A 96 -3.53 -0.07 -6.95
CA LEU A 96 -3.28 -0.92 -8.13
C LEU A 96 -4.40 -1.93 -8.35
N PHE A 97 -4.98 -2.47 -7.28
CA PHE A 97 -6.16 -3.35 -7.37
C PHE A 97 -7.36 -2.61 -7.95
N MET A 98 -7.58 -1.37 -7.51
CA MET A 98 -8.64 -0.52 -8.05
C MET A 98 -8.42 -0.23 -9.55
N GLN A 99 -7.18 0.08 -9.99
CA GLN A 99 -6.86 0.27 -11.40
C GLN A 99 -7.15 -0.99 -12.23
N ASP A 100 -6.83 -2.16 -11.68
CA ASP A 100 -7.09 -3.44 -12.33
C ASP A 100 -8.60 -3.71 -12.45
N ILE A 101 -9.37 -3.58 -11.35
CA ILE A 101 -10.83 -3.79 -11.33
C ILE A 101 -11.55 -2.80 -12.25
N GLN A 102 -11.10 -1.55 -12.33
CA GLN A 102 -11.61 -0.53 -13.24
C GLN A 102 -11.21 -0.76 -14.71
N GLY A 103 -10.34 -1.75 -14.98
CA GLY A 103 -9.88 -2.06 -16.33
C GLY A 103 -9.10 -0.94 -17.00
N THR A 104 -8.37 -0.14 -16.22
CA THR A 104 -7.47 0.90 -16.71
C THR A 104 -6.13 0.37 -17.18
N THR A 105 -5.79 -0.87 -16.81
CA THR A 105 -4.65 -1.64 -17.29
C THR A 105 -5.12 -2.76 -18.22
N SER A 106 -4.35 -3.03 -19.27
CA SER A 106 -4.60 -4.14 -20.21
C SER A 106 -4.33 -5.51 -19.60
N MET A 107 -3.60 -5.57 -18.49
CA MET A 107 -3.24 -6.79 -17.78
C MET A 107 -4.13 -7.00 -16.57
N ASN A 108 -4.22 -8.24 -16.10
CA ASN A 108 -4.87 -8.59 -14.85
C ASN A 108 -3.82 -8.60 -13.75
N PHE A 109 -3.73 -7.51 -12.98
CA PHE A 109 -2.76 -7.42 -11.87
C PHE A 109 -2.94 -8.58 -10.89
N LYS A 110 -4.19 -8.93 -10.57
CA LYS A 110 -4.54 -10.05 -9.69
C LYS A 110 -3.93 -11.38 -10.14
N ASP A 111 -3.91 -11.64 -11.44
CA ASP A 111 -3.47 -12.93 -12.00
C ASP A 111 -1.98 -12.97 -12.33
N GLU A 112 -1.37 -11.79 -12.57
CA GLU A 112 -0.01 -11.65 -13.09
C GLU A 112 1.02 -11.24 -12.03
N PHE A 113 0.57 -10.87 -10.82
CA PHE A 113 1.47 -10.48 -9.73
C PHE A 113 1.22 -11.30 -8.48
N ILE A 114 2.31 -11.75 -7.85
CA ILE A 114 2.33 -12.61 -6.67
C ILE A 114 2.71 -11.75 -5.47
N PRO A 115 1.89 -11.69 -4.40
CA PRO A 115 2.26 -11.03 -3.15
C PRO A 115 3.48 -11.70 -2.51
N VAL A 116 4.52 -10.92 -2.20
CA VAL A 116 5.75 -11.39 -1.55
C VAL A 116 5.69 -11.11 -0.04
N ALA A 117 5.49 -9.86 0.33
CA ALA A 117 5.32 -9.47 1.72
C ALA A 117 4.67 -8.08 1.82
N ARG A 118 3.80 -7.88 2.82
CA ARG A 118 3.37 -6.53 3.21
C ARG A 118 4.42 -5.94 4.14
N LEU A 119 4.76 -4.67 3.90
CA LEU A 119 5.71 -3.91 4.70
C LEU A 119 5.02 -3.14 5.81
N VAL A 120 3.97 -2.41 5.45
CA VAL A 120 3.23 -1.50 6.34
C VAL A 120 1.74 -1.45 5.96
N HIS A 121 0.92 -1.02 6.92
CA HIS A 121 -0.48 -0.66 6.69
C HIS A 121 -0.76 0.68 7.38
N ALA A 122 -0.86 1.74 6.61
CA ALA A 122 -1.11 3.09 7.11
C ALA A 122 -2.58 3.32 7.48
N VAL A 123 -2.83 4.31 8.31
CA VAL A 123 -4.16 4.86 8.56
C VAL A 123 -4.32 6.10 7.68
N ASN A 124 -5.39 6.18 6.89
CA ASN A 124 -5.73 7.42 6.19
C ASN A 124 -6.29 8.43 7.19
N VAL A 125 -5.99 9.69 6.92
CA VAL A 125 -6.48 10.82 7.71
C VAL A 125 -6.97 11.95 6.79
N ILE A 126 -8.08 12.54 7.15
CA ILE A 126 -8.56 13.78 6.54
C ILE A 126 -7.92 14.94 7.30
N THR A 127 -7.11 15.71 6.60
CA THR A 127 -6.42 16.89 7.14
C THR A 127 -6.85 18.15 6.44
N ALA A 128 -6.84 19.25 7.17
CA ALA A 128 -7.17 20.57 6.65
C ALA A 128 -5.95 21.48 6.63
N SER A 129 -5.90 22.37 5.63
CA SER A 129 -5.03 23.53 5.66
C SER A 129 -5.44 24.45 6.80
N LYS A 130 -4.50 24.84 7.65
CA LYS A 130 -4.74 25.81 8.73
C LYS A 130 -5.33 27.13 8.19
N LYS A 131 -4.83 27.58 7.02
CA LYS A 131 -5.31 28.78 6.34
C LYS A 131 -6.77 28.65 5.88
N ALA A 132 -7.14 27.47 5.38
CA ALA A 132 -8.51 27.21 4.94
C ALA A 132 -9.49 27.18 6.13
N MET A 133 -9.10 26.53 7.23
CA MET A 133 -9.88 26.50 8.46
C MET A 133 -10.14 27.91 9.00
N ASP A 134 -9.09 28.72 9.10
CA ASP A 134 -9.19 30.09 9.59
C ASP A 134 -10.11 30.98 8.70
N LYS A 135 -10.03 30.78 7.37
CA LYS A 135 -10.84 31.50 6.40
C LYS A 135 -12.31 31.08 6.40
N LYS A 136 -12.60 29.81 6.53
CA LYS A 136 -13.96 29.23 6.41
C LYS A 136 -14.64 29.02 7.75
N GLY A 137 -13.91 29.11 8.86
CA GLY A 137 -14.45 29.16 10.22
C GLY A 137 -14.75 27.81 10.86
N TYR A 138 -14.47 26.67 10.21
CA TYR A 138 -14.62 25.33 10.83
C TYR A 138 -13.37 24.93 11.61
N LYS A 139 -13.56 24.16 12.67
CA LYS A 139 -12.47 23.68 13.56
C LYS A 139 -12.46 22.17 13.75
N THR A 140 -13.58 21.50 13.48
CA THR A 140 -13.77 20.06 13.62
C THR A 140 -14.23 19.45 12.31
N PHE A 141 -14.16 18.13 12.22
CA PHE A 141 -14.66 17.39 11.06
C PHE A 141 -16.16 17.62 10.86
N SER A 142 -16.95 17.60 11.94
CA SER A 142 -18.39 17.82 11.86
C SER A 142 -18.75 19.23 11.37
N GLU A 143 -18.06 20.27 11.88
CA GLU A 143 -18.25 21.65 11.42
C GLU A 143 -17.84 21.80 9.93
N MET A 144 -16.78 21.13 9.50
CA MET A 144 -16.38 21.12 8.09
C MET A 144 -17.44 20.46 7.21
N ARG A 145 -18.03 19.33 7.64
CA ARG A 145 -19.14 18.68 6.92
C ARG A 145 -20.34 19.60 6.80
N ASP A 146 -20.71 20.30 7.88
CA ASP A 146 -21.83 21.23 7.86
C ASP A 146 -21.54 22.42 6.94
N PHE A 147 -20.31 22.95 6.95
CA PHE A 147 -19.89 23.97 5.99
C PHE A 147 -20.06 23.50 4.53
N VAL A 148 -19.64 22.26 4.19
CA VAL A 148 -19.78 21.71 2.82
C VAL A 148 -21.24 21.59 2.42
N LYS A 149 -22.16 21.21 3.32
CA LYS A 149 -23.61 21.16 3.04
C LYS A 149 -24.17 22.51 2.64
N ASP A 150 -23.76 23.56 3.38
CA ASP A 150 -24.25 24.92 3.15
C ASP A 150 -23.55 25.62 1.97
N HIS A 151 -22.35 25.12 1.58
CA HIS A 151 -21.48 25.72 0.56
C HIS A 151 -20.94 24.64 -0.40
N PRO A 152 -21.82 24.03 -1.24
CA PRO A 152 -21.41 22.99 -2.18
C PRO A 152 -20.33 23.49 -3.14
N PHE A 153 -19.32 22.66 -3.40
CA PHE A 153 -18.13 22.93 -4.23
C PHE A 153 -17.22 24.07 -3.76
N GLU A 154 -17.40 24.59 -2.54
CA GLU A 154 -16.52 25.62 -1.98
C GLU A 154 -15.32 25.02 -1.19
N VAL A 155 -15.31 23.70 -0.94
CA VAL A 155 -14.21 23.00 -0.29
C VAL A 155 -13.47 22.18 -1.33
N SER A 156 -12.19 22.50 -1.53
CA SER A 156 -11.29 21.76 -2.43
C SER A 156 -10.53 20.68 -1.69
N VAL A 157 -10.40 19.49 -2.30
CA VAL A 157 -9.72 18.36 -1.71
C VAL A 157 -8.63 17.82 -2.66
N GLY A 158 -7.39 17.82 -2.16
CA GLY A 158 -6.26 17.21 -2.84
C GLY A 158 -6.30 15.69 -2.73
N MET A 159 -6.10 14.99 -3.83
CA MET A 159 -6.00 13.54 -3.92
C MET A 159 -5.18 13.09 -5.12
N LEU A 160 -4.71 11.84 -5.14
CA LEU A 160 -4.03 11.29 -6.33
C LEU A 160 -5.04 11.05 -7.46
N THR A 161 -6.24 10.56 -7.13
CA THR A 161 -7.36 10.41 -8.05
C THR A 161 -8.67 10.21 -7.30
N SER A 162 -9.77 10.76 -7.80
CA SER A 162 -11.10 10.61 -7.22
C SER A 162 -11.64 9.17 -7.29
N THR A 163 -11.12 8.34 -8.19
CA THR A 163 -11.49 6.92 -8.36
C THR A 163 -10.47 5.97 -7.71
N GLY A 164 -9.53 6.48 -6.94
CA GLY A 164 -8.55 5.71 -6.18
C GLY A 164 -8.95 5.54 -4.71
N LEU A 165 -8.01 5.01 -3.92
CA LEU A 165 -8.23 4.74 -2.50
C LEU A 165 -8.58 6.00 -1.71
N ASP A 166 -7.89 7.11 -1.97
CA ASP A 166 -8.13 8.38 -1.29
C ASP A 166 -9.52 8.93 -1.60
N GLY A 167 -9.91 8.91 -2.90
CA GLY A 167 -11.25 9.31 -3.33
C GLY A 167 -12.35 8.44 -2.72
N ALA A 168 -12.13 7.12 -2.67
CA ALA A 168 -13.06 6.18 -2.02
C ALA A 168 -13.21 6.49 -0.52
N SER A 169 -12.09 6.70 0.17
CA SER A 169 -12.06 7.05 1.59
C SER A 169 -12.84 8.34 1.88
N LEU A 170 -12.62 9.35 1.04
CA LEU A 170 -13.28 10.65 1.18
C LEU A 170 -14.78 10.57 0.92
N LYS A 171 -15.21 9.91 -0.18
CA LYS A 171 -16.64 9.73 -0.49
C LYS A 171 -17.40 9.05 0.64
N GLN A 172 -16.81 8.00 1.24
CA GLN A 172 -17.38 7.36 2.40
C GLN A 172 -17.48 8.31 3.61
N ALA A 173 -16.44 9.10 3.85
CA ALA A 173 -16.41 10.03 4.98
C ALA A 173 -17.37 11.22 4.83
N LEU A 174 -17.55 11.71 3.62
CA LEU A 174 -18.40 12.87 3.34
C LEU A 174 -19.84 12.49 2.90
N GLU A 175 -20.17 11.20 2.82
CA GLU A 175 -21.53 10.72 2.51
C GLU A 175 -22.17 11.42 1.31
N GLY A 176 -21.40 11.63 0.24
CA GLY A 176 -21.88 12.21 -1.01
C GLY A 176 -22.05 13.73 -1.00
N LEU A 177 -21.46 14.45 -0.05
CA LEU A 177 -21.40 15.91 -0.09
C LEU A 177 -20.58 16.41 -1.29
N ASP A 178 -20.97 17.54 -1.85
CA ASP A 178 -20.34 18.13 -3.03
C ASP A 178 -19.04 18.86 -2.68
N ILE A 179 -17.92 18.32 -3.15
CA ILE A 179 -16.57 18.88 -2.98
C ILE A 179 -15.92 19.15 -4.34
N LEU A 180 -14.86 19.92 -4.36
CA LEU A 180 -14.06 20.18 -5.55
C LEU A 180 -12.80 19.28 -5.52
N ASP A 181 -12.78 18.25 -6.34
CA ASP A 181 -11.62 17.34 -6.47
C ASP A 181 -10.46 18.01 -7.19
N VAL A 182 -9.25 17.96 -6.60
CA VAL A 182 -8.02 18.44 -7.21
C VAL A 182 -6.99 17.30 -7.23
N SER A 183 -6.66 16.80 -8.44
CA SER A 183 -5.72 15.70 -8.61
C SER A 183 -4.27 16.17 -8.64
N TYR A 184 -3.39 15.43 -7.96
CA TYR A 184 -1.94 15.64 -7.91
C TYR A 184 -1.18 14.40 -8.37
N PRO A 185 0.00 14.55 -8.99
CA PRO A 185 0.79 13.39 -9.46
C PRO A 185 1.53 12.68 -8.33
N SER A 186 1.67 13.31 -7.15
CA SER A 186 2.37 12.72 -5.99
C SER A 186 1.85 13.27 -4.65
N GLY A 187 2.05 12.49 -3.57
CA GLY A 187 1.75 12.92 -2.20
C GLY A 187 2.56 14.14 -1.78
N SER A 188 3.82 14.26 -2.20
CA SER A 188 4.66 15.41 -1.87
C SER A 188 4.14 16.73 -2.45
N GLU A 189 3.58 16.70 -3.67
CA GLU A 189 2.95 17.89 -4.28
C GLU A 189 1.62 18.25 -3.58
N MET A 190 0.82 17.23 -3.22
CA MET A 190 -0.37 17.44 -2.40
C MET A 190 -0.04 18.09 -1.06
N ASN A 191 0.97 17.59 -0.34
CA ASN A 191 1.44 18.15 0.92
C ASN A 191 1.79 19.62 0.79
N SER A 192 2.57 19.97 -0.24
CA SER A 192 2.95 21.35 -0.53
C SER A 192 1.74 22.25 -0.81
N ALA A 193 0.76 21.72 -1.56
CA ALA A 193 -0.46 22.43 -1.87
C ALA A 193 -1.33 22.68 -0.62
N LEU A 194 -1.47 21.69 0.27
CA LEU A 194 -2.22 21.83 1.51
C LEU A 194 -1.59 22.85 2.46
N VAL A 195 -0.28 22.76 2.70
CA VAL A 195 0.48 23.74 3.51
C VAL A 195 0.39 25.14 2.92
N GLY A 196 0.47 25.25 1.60
CA GLY A 196 0.30 26.51 0.86
C GLY A 196 -1.11 27.11 0.95
N GLY A 197 -2.13 26.31 1.26
CA GLY A 197 -3.54 26.69 1.24
C GLY A 197 -4.11 26.75 -0.18
N HIS A 198 -3.51 26.01 -1.12
CA HIS A 198 -4.00 25.88 -2.51
C HIS A 198 -5.12 24.84 -2.61
N VAL A 199 -5.22 23.95 -1.64
CA VAL A 199 -6.38 23.09 -1.37
C VAL A 199 -6.77 23.21 0.10
N ASP A 200 -8.03 22.98 0.39
CA ASP A 200 -8.58 23.13 1.75
C ASP A 200 -8.35 21.88 2.60
N LEU A 201 -8.55 20.71 1.98
CA LEU A 201 -8.43 19.39 2.60
C LEU A 201 -7.53 18.49 1.78
N MET A 202 -7.07 17.42 2.42
CA MET A 202 -6.38 16.32 1.79
C MET A 202 -6.71 15.01 2.52
N VAL A 203 -6.74 13.91 1.77
CA VAL A 203 -6.79 12.56 2.33
C VAL A 203 -5.50 11.84 1.98
N THR A 204 -4.78 11.37 2.99
CA THR A 204 -3.54 10.59 2.79
C THR A 204 -3.20 9.76 4.02
N GLY A 205 -2.18 8.91 3.92
CA GLY A 205 -1.65 8.18 5.06
C GLY A 205 -1.00 9.10 6.10
N THR A 206 -1.15 8.77 7.37
CA THR A 206 -0.55 9.53 8.48
C THR A 206 0.95 9.67 8.36
N ASP A 207 1.62 8.68 7.77
CA ASP A 207 3.05 8.63 7.52
C ASP A 207 3.59 9.78 6.65
N GLU A 208 2.75 10.28 5.75
CA GLU A 208 3.14 11.36 4.83
C GLU A 208 3.05 12.75 5.46
N ILE A 209 2.34 12.89 6.59
CA ILE A 209 1.96 14.19 7.14
C ILE A 209 2.24 14.36 8.62
N ALA A 210 2.72 13.33 9.34
CA ALA A 210 2.97 13.41 10.77
C ALA A 210 3.85 14.62 11.15
N GLY A 211 4.93 14.86 10.42
CA GLY A 211 5.81 16.02 10.64
C GLY A 211 5.15 17.37 10.37
N LEU A 212 4.24 17.46 9.40
CA LEU A 212 3.51 18.68 9.08
C LEU A 212 2.44 19.01 10.14
N ILE A 213 1.81 17.95 10.71
CA ILE A 213 0.89 18.10 11.84
C ILE A 213 1.63 18.62 13.07
N GLU A 214 2.80 18.04 13.36
CA GLU A 214 3.63 18.48 14.50
C GLU A 214 4.16 19.90 14.34
N ALA A 215 4.49 20.31 13.13
CA ALA A 215 4.86 21.70 12.82
C ALA A 215 3.68 22.68 12.95
N GLY A 216 2.43 22.19 12.98
CA GLY A 216 1.23 23.00 13.06
C GLY A 216 0.81 23.64 11.73
N ASP A 217 1.39 23.20 10.63
CA ASP A 217 1.08 23.71 9.28
C ASP A 217 -0.29 23.21 8.78
N ILE A 218 -0.66 22.00 9.21
CA ILE A 218 -1.93 21.33 8.87
C ILE A 218 -2.59 20.76 10.12
N VAL A 219 -3.91 20.55 10.05
CA VAL A 219 -4.70 20.06 11.18
C VAL A 219 -5.41 18.77 10.81
N PRO A 220 -5.19 17.65 11.54
CA PRO A 220 -5.94 16.42 11.35
C PRO A 220 -7.37 16.62 11.86
N LEU A 221 -8.37 16.35 11.01
CA LEU A 221 -9.79 16.46 11.35
C LEU A 221 -10.44 15.13 11.68
N LEU A 222 -10.05 14.05 10.97
CA LEU A 222 -10.62 12.70 11.15
C LEU A 222 -9.61 11.64 10.76
N THR A 223 -9.42 10.63 11.60
CA THR A 223 -8.69 9.41 11.26
C THR A 223 -9.64 8.34 10.76
N LEU A 224 -9.32 7.70 9.62
CA LEU A 224 -10.15 6.62 9.06
C LEU A 224 -9.72 5.31 9.69
N ALA A 225 -10.15 5.09 10.92
CA ALA A 225 -9.72 4.00 11.78
C ALA A 225 -10.85 3.46 12.65
N GLU A 226 -10.66 2.25 13.15
CA GLU A 226 -11.58 1.55 14.06
C GLU A 226 -11.62 2.19 15.46
N LYS A 227 -10.54 2.85 15.85
CA LYS A 227 -10.36 3.53 17.14
C LYS A 227 -9.47 4.76 16.94
N ARG A 228 -9.50 5.69 17.89
CA ARG A 228 -8.58 6.83 17.91
C ARG A 228 -7.15 6.35 17.92
N MET A 229 -6.31 7.04 17.16
CA MET A 229 -4.88 6.76 17.13
C MET A 229 -4.21 7.20 18.42
N ASN A 230 -3.26 6.41 18.91
CA ASN A 230 -2.49 6.74 20.12
C ASN A 230 -1.74 8.07 19.96
N ARG A 231 -1.23 8.35 18.76
CA ARG A 231 -0.51 9.59 18.46
C ARG A 231 -1.42 10.81 18.39
N TYR A 232 -2.69 10.64 18.02
CA TYR A 232 -3.68 11.72 17.89
C TYR A 232 -4.93 11.44 18.72
N PRO A 233 -4.82 11.35 20.06
CA PRO A 233 -5.93 10.92 20.93
C PRO A 233 -7.10 11.91 20.96
N ASN A 234 -6.87 13.15 20.57
CA ASN A 234 -7.89 14.19 20.51
C ASN A 234 -8.58 14.30 19.13
N VAL A 235 -8.13 13.51 18.13
CA VAL A 235 -8.73 13.45 16.80
C VAL A 235 -9.73 12.29 16.78
N GLU A 236 -10.94 12.56 16.35
CA GLU A 236 -12.00 11.56 16.22
C GLU A 236 -11.62 10.52 15.16
N CYS A 237 -12.08 9.29 15.33
CA CYS A 237 -11.98 8.26 14.29
C CYS A 237 -13.34 8.08 13.57
N SER A 238 -13.30 7.56 12.36
CA SER A 238 -14.48 7.39 11.51
C SER A 238 -15.57 6.54 12.19
N VAL A 239 -15.20 5.47 12.87
CA VAL A 239 -16.16 4.57 13.53
C VAL A 239 -16.91 5.25 14.68
N GLU A 240 -16.26 6.16 15.43
CA GLU A 240 -16.94 6.96 16.47
C GLU A 240 -18.06 7.83 15.91
N LEU A 241 -17.93 8.29 14.66
CA LEU A 241 -18.91 9.11 13.97
C LEU A 241 -19.93 8.28 13.17
N GLY A 242 -19.91 6.96 13.29
CA GLY A 242 -20.77 6.07 12.53
C GLY A 242 -20.39 5.94 11.04
N ILE A 243 -19.22 6.42 10.66
CA ILE A 243 -18.71 6.38 9.29
C ILE A 243 -17.96 5.05 9.11
N ASN A 244 -18.49 4.17 8.27
CA ASN A 244 -17.87 2.88 7.98
C ASN A 244 -16.76 3.02 6.91
N SER A 245 -15.71 3.76 7.24
CA SER A 245 -14.52 3.93 6.42
C SER A 245 -13.28 3.77 7.28
N VAL A 246 -12.56 2.69 7.07
CA VAL A 246 -11.29 2.37 7.76
C VAL A 246 -10.18 2.10 6.73
N LEU A 247 -10.34 2.64 5.54
CA LEU A 247 -9.40 2.48 4.44
C LEU A 247 -8.05 3.16 4.74
N GLY A 248 -6.99 2.54 4.28
CA GLY A 248 -5.65 3.07 4.37
C GLY A 248 -4.68 2.25 3.51
N PRO A 249 -3.61 2.83 2.98
CA PRO A 249 -2.73 2.15 2.07
C PRO A 249 -1.92 1.05 2.76
N ALA A 250 -2.16 -0.20 2.37
CA ALA A 250 -1.26 -1.32 2.67
C ALA A 250 -0.20 -1.37 1.57
N ARG A 251 1.06 -1.17 1.94
CA ARG A 251 2.20 -1.18 1.02
C ARG A 251 2.93 -2.50 1.15
N GLY A 252 3.09 -3.21 0.04
CA GLY A 252 3.80 -4.49 0.01
C GLY A 252 4.53 -4.71 -1.29
N ILE A 253 5.38 -5.73 -1.30
CA ILE A 253 6.18 -6.12 -2.46
C ILE A 253 5.46 -7.23 -3.21
N PHE A 254 5.50 -7.14 -4.54
CA PHE A 254 4.96 -8.11 -5.48
C PHE A 254 6.04 -8.57 -6.44
N ALA A 255 5.99 -9.84 -6.81
CA ALA A 255 6.76 -10.44 -7.88
C ALA A 255 5.87 -10.65 -9.11
N LYS A 256 6.43 -10.54 -10.31
CA LYS A 256 5.74 -10.95 -11.53
C LYS A 256 5.55 -12.45 -11.57
N LYS A 257 4.44 -12.93 -12.10
CA LYS A 257 4.18 -14.34 -12.35
C LYS A 257 5.28 -14.96 -13.22
N GLY A 258 5.71 -16.15 -12.84
CA GLY A 258 6.84 -16.84 -13.47
C GLY A 258 8.20 -16.55 -12.83
N THR A 259 8.27 -15.64 -11.86
CA THR A 259 9.47 -15.49 -11.00
C THR A 259 9.72 -16.78 -10.24
N PRO A 260 10.99 -17.27 -10.18
CA PRO A 260 11.34 -18.46 -9.41
C PRO A 260 10.84 -18.36 -7.97
N GLN A 261 10.22 -19.42 -7.47
CA GLN A 261 9.65 -19.43 -6.11
C GLN A 261 10.73 -19.21 -5.06
N GLU A 262 11.92 -19.75 -5.28
CA GLU A 262 13.07 -19.61 -4.40
C GLU A 262 13.52 -18.13 -4.27
N ALA A 263 13.40 -17.33 -5.34
CA ALA A 263 13.70 -15.92 -5.31
C ALA A 263 12.62 -15.13 -4.51
N ILE A 264 11.35 -15.53 -4.65
CA ILE A 264 10.24 -14.95 -3.88
C ILE A 264 10.45 -15.26 -2.39
N ASP A 265 10.73 -16.51 -2.04
CA ASP A 265 10.91 -16.96 -0.68
C ASP A 265 12.14 -16.30 -0.03
N ALA A 266 13.24 -16.17 -0.77
CA ALA A 266 14.45 -15.51 -0.29
C ALA A 266 14.21 -14.00 -0.01
N LEU A 267 13.48 -13.32 -0.90
CA LEU A 267 13.14 -11.91 -0.66
C LEU A 267 12.16 -11.77 0.52
N ALA A 268 11.15 -12.65 0.62
CA ALA A 268 10.20 -12.64 1.73
C ALA A 268 10.91 -12.85 3.09
N ALA A 269 11.84 -13.80 3.16
CA ALA A 269 12.64 -14.04 4.36
C ALA A 269 13.53 -12.83 4.72
N ALA A 270 14.11 -12.17 3.72
CA ALA A 270 14.90 -10.96 3.94
C ALA A 270 14.04 -9.79 4.45
N VAL A 271 12.82 -9.63 3.91
CA VAL A 271 11.85 -8.63 4.41
C VAL A 271 11.44 -8.94 5.85
N GLU A 272 11.17 -10.21 6.17
CA GLU A 272 10.86 -10.62 7.56
C GLU A 272 12.00 -10.31 8.53
N GLN A 273 13.24 -10.52 8.11
CA GLN A 273 14.40 -10.16 8.90
C GLN A 273 14.51 -8.64 9.06
N ALA A 274 14.35 -7.88 7.97
CA ALA A 274 14.39 -6.41 7.98
C ALA A 274 13.27 -5.82 8.85
N ALA A 275 12.09 -6.43 8.86
CA ALA A 275 10.97 -5.99 9.69
C ALA A 275 11.26 -6.06 11.20
N LYS A 276 12.25 -6.83 11.62
CA LYS A 276 12.69 -6.96 13.03
C LYS A 276 13.83 -5.98 13.38
N ASP A 277 14.37 -5.26 12.41
CA ASP A 277 15.47 -4.31 12.62
C ASP A 277 15.01 -3.11 13.47
N PRO A 278 15.78 -2.69 14.49
CA PRO A 278 15.41 -1.56 15.34
C PRO A 278 15.14 -0.26 14.56
N SER A 279 15.91 0.01 13.50
CA SER A 279 15.71 1.20 12.67
C SER A 279 14.40 1.16 11.88
N TRP A 280 13.96 -0.04 11.47
CA TRP A 280 12.63 -0.22 10.87
C TRP A 280 11.52 -0.02 11.90
N GLN A 281 11.68 -0.54 13.11
CA GLN A 281 10.71 -0.33 14.18
C GLN A 281 10.57 1.16 14.55
N GLU A 282 11.67 1.89 14.60
CA GLU A 282 11.66 3.34 14.81
C GLU A 282 10.93 4.05 13.64
N PHE A 283 11.19 3.66 12.39
CA PHE A 283 10.48 4.18 11.23
C PHE A 283 8.96 3.93 11.32
N LEU A 284 8.53 2.75 11.78
CA LEU A 284 7.10 2.44 11.96
C LEU A 284 6.44 3.39 12.95
N VAL A 285 7.08 3.65 14.09
CA VAL A 285 6.56 4.57 15.11
C VAL A 285 6.50 6.00 14.59
N GLN A 286 7.56 6.47 13.92
CA GLN A 286 7.61 7.82 13.34
C GLN A 286 6.50 8.06 12.31
N GLY A 287 6.20 7.06 11.48
CA GLY A 287 5.15 7.09 10.45
C GLY A 287 3.75 6.69 10.94
N CYS A 288 3.56 6.44 12.25
CA CYS A 288 2.29 5.95 12.80
C CYS A 288 1.82 4.61 12.21
N TYR A 289 2.73 3.77 11.74
CA TYR A 289 2.43 2.43 11.22
C TYR A 289 2.23 1.38 12.32
N ASP A 290 2.65 1.69 13.55
CA ASP A 290 2.44 0.87 14.75
C ASP A 290 0.98 0.82 15.22
N GLU A 291 0.11 1.65 14.63
CA GLU A 291 -1.33 1.70 14.92
C GLU A 291 -2.10 0.52 14.29
N ARG A 292 -1.54 -0.15 13.30
CA ARG A 292 -2.11 -1.32 12.62
C ARG A 292 -1.07 -2.43 12.42
N PRO A 293 -1.49 -3.72 12.31
CA PRO A 293 -0.57 -4.79 11.92
C PRO A 293 0.13 -4.46 10.59
N GLY A 294 1.45 -4.28 10.63
CA GLY A 294 2.26 -3.86 9.48
C GLY A 294 2.71 -5.04 8.63
N PHE A 295 3.76 -5.72 9.09
CA PHE A 295 4.35 -6.86 8.36
C PHE A 295 3.37 -8.02 8.22
N ALA A 296 3.34 -8.60 7.01
CA ALA A 296 2.71 -9.89 6.74
C ALA A 296 3.54 -10.66 5.73
N GLY A 297 3.81 -11.94 6.02
CA GLY A 297 4.50 -12.85 5.11
C GLY A 297 3.64 -13.25 3.90
N PRO A 298 4.19 -14.05 2.96
CA PRO A 298 3.52 -14.31 1.67
C PRO A 298 2.09 -14.83 1.78
N ALA A 299 1.85 -15.83 2.62
CA ALA A 299 0.52 -16.45 2.74
C ALA A 299 -0.51 -15.50 3.38
N GLU A 300 -0.12 -14.79 4.44
CA GLU A 300 -0.98 -13.81 5.10
C GLU A 300 -1.26 -12.62 4.20
N TYR A 301 -0.23 -12.13 3.49
CA TYR A 301 -0.39 -11.02 2.57
C TYR A 301 -1.25 -11.38 1.36
N ALA A 302 -1.10 -12.59 0.80
CA ALA A 302 -1.96 -13.07 -0.28
C ALA A 302 -3.44 -13.12 0.15
N LYS A 303 -3.70 -13.60 1.39
CA LYS A 303 -5.06 -13.59 1.96
C LYS A 303 -5.60 -12.17 2.11
N ALA A 304 -4.81 -11.24 2.64
CA ALA A 304 -5.21 -9.84 2.77
C ALA A 304 -5.49 -9.19 1.41
N CYS A 305 -4.65 -9.45 0.39
CA CYS A 305 -4.90 -8.97 -0.97
C CYS A 305 -6.23 -9.50 -1.54
N GLU A 306 -6.57 -10.77 -1.29
CA GLU A 306 -7.83 -11.36 -1.74
C GLU A 306 -9.05 -10.72 -1.05
N GLU A 307 -8.93 -10.42 0.24
CA GLU A 307 -9.97 -9.71 1.01
C GLU A 307 -10.14 -8.27 0.50
N ASP A 308 -9.04 -7.57 0.25
CA ASP A 308 -9.04 -6.23 -0.35
C ASP A 308 -9.67 -6.23 -1.75
N TYR A 309 -9.32 -7.19 -2.62
CA TYR A 309 -9.92 -7.30 -3.96
C TYR A 309 -11.44 -7.47 -3.90
N LYS A 310 -11.96 -8.27 -2.96
CA LYS A 310 -13.41 -8.45 -2.78
C LYS A 310 -14.08 -7.15 -2.35
N LEU A 311 -13.55 -6.52 -1.29
CA LEU A 311 -14.09 -5.28 -0.76
C LEU A 311 -14.09 -4.17 -1.81
N LEU A 312 -13.00 -4.01 -2.54
CA LEU A 312 -12.87 -2.98 -3.58
C LEU A 312 -13.73 -3.28 -4.80
N SER A 313 -13.92 -4.57 -5.15
CA SER A 313 -14.85 -4.94 -6.24
C SER A 313 -16.30 -4.59 -5.89
N GLU A 314 -16.74 -4.86 -4.66
CA GLU A 314 -18.07 -4.47 -4.18
C GLU A 314 -18.24 -2.94 -4.20
N TYR A 315 -17.26 -2.21 -3.71
CA TYR A 315 -17.27 -0.74 -3.74
C TYR A 315 -17.34 -0.20 -5.17
N LEU A 316 -16.43 -0.61 -6.06
CA LEU A 316 -16.36 -0.12 -7.44
C LEU A 316 -17.56 -0.54 -8.29
N LYS A 317 -18.20 -1.66 -7.93
CA LYS A 317 -19.47 -2.09 -8.53
C LYS A 317 -20.62 -1.17 -8.12
N ALA A 318 -20.70 -0.80 -6.85
CA ALA A 318 -21.69 0.16 -6.34
C ALA A 318 -21.52 1.55 -6.99
N GLU A 319 -20.27 1.98 -7.20
CA GLU A 319 -19.94 3.23 -7.91
C GLU A 319 -20.17 3.17 -9.43
N GLY A 320 -20.49 2.00 -10.00
CA GLY A 320 -20.73 1.83 -11.44
C GLY A 320 -19.46 1.94 -12.33
N VAL A 321 -18.27 1.83 -11.75
CA VAL A 321 -16.99 1.98 -12.46
C VAL A 321 -16.19 0.68 -12.59
N MET A 322 -16.70 -0.45 -12.08
CA MET A 322 -16.09 -1.76 -12.24
C MET A 322 -16.20 -2.25 -13.69
N LYS A 323 -15.10 -2.72 -14.27
CA LYS A 323 -15.05 -3.34 -15.60
C LYS A 323 -14.60 -4.80 -15.58
N LYS A 324 -13.78 -5.19 -14.59
CA LYS A 324 -13.34 -6.57 -14.41
C LYS A 324 -13.99 -7.13 -13.15
N ASP A 325 -14.87 -8.13 -13.31
CA ASP A 325 -15.51 -8.81 -12.18
C ASP A 325 -14.84 -10.17 -11.96
N TYR A 326 -13.91 -10.22 -11.02
CA TYR A 326 -13.18 -11.44 -10.63
C TYR A 326 -14.03 -12.43 -9.81
N TYR A 327 -15.24 -12.02 -9.40
CA TYR A 327 -16.12 -12.77 -8.51
C TYR A 327 -17.51 -13.02 -9.12
N ALA A 328 -17.71 -12.67 -10.41
CA ALA A 328 -18.92 -13.03 -11.15
C ALA A 328 -19.07 -14.56 -11.17
N LYS A 329 -20.28 -15.03 -10.81
CA LYS A 329 -20.64 -16.46 -10.86
C LYS A 329 -21.10 -16.83 -12.27
#